data_c1b5c325e5aa7875e28fe39c78ee887a
#
_entry.id   c1b5c325e5aa7875e28fe39c78ee887a
#
_cell.length_a   1.000
_cell.length_b   1.000
_cell.length_c   1.000
_cell.angle_alpha   90.00
_cell.angle_beta   90.00
_cell.angle_gamma   90.00
#
_symmetry.space_group_name_H-M   'P 1'
#
loop_
_entity.id
_entity.type
_entity.pdbx_description
1 polymer ?
#
loop_
_entity_poly.entity_id
_entity_poly.type
_entity_poly.pdbx_seq_one_letter_code
_entity_poly.pdbx_strand_id
1 'polypeptide(L)'
;MAKEKKEKSKFRIYAEYYPFCVLYGILHLLPLKVGYAICTFLFRLLFIVDRRHRVRTIQHLVHAGLFANEAEARRFAKVTYLEFAKLLVEIVKMNQLYSRDKISIVGSPGAIEYAEPGPGKEVGGQVIIVTAHYGNWEVAGTAYSEQANRPMTSFMRPFGNPLIGEMILNHRGGDLHDLVDKHEGIRPILRAAAAGRNIT
;
A
#
# COMPACT_ATOMS: atom_id res chain seq x y z
N MET A 1 -14.31 -23.72 9.25
CA MET A 1 -12.98 -24.29 9.57
C MET A 1 -11.92 -23.48 8.86
N ALA A 2 -11.16 -22.67 9.57
CA ALA A 2 -10.02 -21.94 8.99
C ALA A 2 -8.93 -22.98 8.63
N LYS A 3 -8.51 -23.00 7.36
CA LYS A 3 -7.36 -23.82 6.94
C LYS A 3 -6.13 -23.29 7.69
N GLU A 4 -5.58 -24.09 8.57
CA GLU A 4 -4.28 -23.85 9.18
C GLU A 4 -3.25 -23.53 8.09
N LYS A 5 -2.70 -22.33 8.16
CA LYS A 5 -1.71 -21.88 7.18
C LYS A 5 -0.42 -22.59 7.51
N LYS A 6 -0.04 -23.61 6.71
CA LYS A 6 1.23 -24.31 6.85
C LYS A 6 2.36 -23.30 6.95
N GLU A 7 3.07 -23.28 8.07
CA GLU A 7 4.24 -22.41 8.24
C GLU A 7 5.25 -22.68 7.13
N LYS A 8 5.79 -21.60 6.56
CA LYS A 8 6.84 -21.72 5.56
C LYS A 8 8.12 -22.26 6.23
N SER A 9 8.81 -23.16 5.57
CA SER A 9 10.12 -23.61 6.05
C SER A 9 11.10 -22.44 6.12
N LYS A 10 12.04 -22.46 7.07
CA LYS A 10 13.08 -21.43 7.21
C LYS A 10 13.83 -21.21 5.89
N PHE A 11 14.19 -22.29 5.19
CA PHE A 11 14.84 -22.20 3.89
C PHE A 11 14.03 -21.37 2.89
N ARG A 12 12.73 -21.60 2.78
CA ARG A 12 11.87 -20.84 1.87
C ARG A 12 11.75 -19.36 2.26
N ILE A 13 11.72 -19.07 3.57
CA ILE A 13 11.68 -17.70 4.07
C ILE A 13 12.92 -16.94 3.60
N TYR A 14 14.11 -17.50 3.78
CA TYR A 14 15.35 -16.85 3.37
C TYR A 14 15.54 -16.83 1.85
N ALA A 15 15.12 -17.87 1.14
CA ALA A 15 15.17 -17.92 -0.32
C ALA A 15 14.27 -16.86 -1.00
N GLU A 16 13.19 -16.45 -0.34
CA GLU A 16 12.36 -15.32 -0.77
C GLU A 16 12.93 -13.96 -0.32
N TYR A 17 13.51 -13.90 0.88
CA TYR A 17 13.95 -12.67 1.52
C TYR A 17 15.21 -12.06 0.88
N TYR A 18 16.27 -12.86 0.66
CA TYR A 18 17.52 -12.32 0.11
C TYR A 18 17.38 -11.73 -1.30
N PRO A 19 16.73 -12.41 -2.28
CA PRO A 19 16.49 -11.79 -3.58
C PRO A 19 15.65 -10.51 -3.49
N PHE A 20 14.69 -10.47 -2.56
CA PHE A 20 13.91 -9.27 -2.30
C PHE A 20 14.79 -8.13 -1.78
N CYS A 21 15.67 -8.37 -0.81
CA CYS A 21 16.59 -7.36 -0.28
C CYS A 21 17.54 -6.84 -1.36
N VAL A 22 18.07 -7.73 -2.22
CA VAL A 22 18.94 -7.35 -3.34
C VAL A 22 18.17 -6.44 -4.32
N LEU A 23 16.97 -6.84 -4.72
CA LEU A 23 16.14 -6.02 -5.61
C LEU A 23 15.79 -4.68 -4.96
N TYR A 24 15.40 -4.69 -3.69
CA TYR A 24 15.12 -3.49 -2.91
C TYR A 24 16.31 -2.54 -2.90
N GLY A 25 17.50 -3.03 -2.56
CA GLY A 25 18.73 -2.23 -2.52
C GLY A 25 19.09 -1.65 -3.89
N ILE A 26 18.99 -2.45 -4.95
CA ILE A 26 19.20 -1.99 -6.33
C ILE A 26 18.22 -0.86 -6.67
N LEU A 27 16.92 -1.07 -6.45
CA LEU A 27 15.91 -0.05 -6.74
C LEU A 27 16.10 1.21 -5.90
N HIS A 28 16.54 1.07 -4.65
CA HIS A 28 16.80 2.21 -3.76
C HIS A 28 17.95 3.09 -4.25
N LEU A 29 19.01 2.49 -4.80
CA LEU A 29 20.21 3.20 -5.27
C LEU A 29 20.07 3.77 -6.68
N LEU A 30 19.32 3.12 -7.56
CA LEU A 30 19.18 3.53 -8.95
C LEU A 30 18.36 4.85 -9.09
N PRO A 31 18.62 5.66 -10.13
CA PRO A 31 17.74 6.76 -10.50
C PRO A 31 16.31 6.28 -10.74
N LEU A 32 15.31 7.12 -10.39
CA LEU A 32 13.90 6.78 -10.47
C LEU A 32 13.48 6.24 -11.85
N LYS A 33 13.93 6.89 -12.94
CA LYS A 33 13.62 6.49 -14.31
C LYS A 33 14.13 5.10 -14.65
N VAL A 34 15.32 4.73 -14.13
CA VAL A 34 15.91 3.40 -14.34
C VAL A 34 15.14 2.34 -13.53
N GLY A 35 14.76 2.66 -12.29
CA GLY A 35 13.90 1.82 -11.48
C GLY A 35 12.56 1.53 -12.18
N TYR A 36 11.91 2.55 -12.72
CA TYR A 36 10.69 2.39 -13.51
C TYR A 36 10.88 1.49 -14.74
N ALA A 37 11.98 1.66 -15.48
CA ALA A 37 12.25 0.84 -16.66
C ALA A 37 12.42 -0.64 -16.28
N ILE A 38 13.21 -0.94 -15.25
CA ILE A 38 13.45 -2.31 -14.75
C ILE A 38 12.13 -2.93 -14.26
N CYS A 39 11.41 -2.28 -13.36
CA CYS A 39 10.17 -2.82 -12.84
C CYS A 39 9.09 -2.98 -13.92
N THR A 40 8.97 -2.01 -14.82
CA THR A 40 8.04 -2.10 -15.96
C THR A 40 8.37 -3.30 -16.85
N PHE A 41 9.64 -3.56 -17.11
CA PHE A 41 10.08 -4.75 -17.87
C PHE A 41 9.70 -6.04 -17.13
N LEU A 42 10.02 -6.14 -15.84
CA LEU A 42 9.70 -7.31 -15.02
C LEU A 42 8.17 -7.54 -14.93
N PHE A 43 7.37 -6.50 -14.78
CA PHE A 43 5.91 -6.63 -14.74
C PHE A 43 5.28 -6.95 -16.10
N ARG A 44 5.93 -6.58 -17.22
CA ARG A 44 5.54 -7.07 -18.55
C ARG A 44 5.75 -8.58 -18.66
N LEU A 45 6.89 -9.09 -18.18
CA LEU A 45 7.15 -10.53 -18.13
C LEU A 45 6.17 -11.22 -17.18
N LEU A 46 5.93 -10.64 -16.00
CA LEU A 46 4.95 -11.16 -15.03
C LEU A 46 3.56 -11.26 -15.66
N PHE A 47 3.12 -10.24 -16.40
CA PHE A 47 1.83 -10.28 -17.10
C PHE A 47 1.73 -11.43 -18.10
N ILE A 48 2.85 -11.87 -18.70
CA ILE A 48 2.88 -13.00 -19.62
C ILE A 48 2.86 -14.33 -18.86
N VAL A 49 3.70 -14.46 -17.83
CA VAL A 49 3.94 -15.73 -17.12
C VAL A 49 2.83 -16.02 -16.11
N ASP A 50 2.36 -15.01 -15.37
CA ASP A 50 1.34 -15.19 -14.35
C ASP A 50 -0.08 -15.25 -14.95
N ARG A 51 -0.38 -16.38 -15.57
CA ARG A 51 -1.69 -16.62 -16.17
C ARG A 51 -2.82 -16.51 -15.16
N ARG A 52 -2.60 -17.00 -13.93
CA ARG A 52 -3.65 -17.09 -12.91
C ARG A 52 -4.17 -15.71 -12.51
N HIS A 53 -3.29 -14.81 -12.12
CA HIS A 53 -3.70 -13.47 -11.71
C HIS A 53 -4.17 -12.63 -12.89
N ARG A 54 -3.51 -12.74 -14.05
CA ARG A 54 -3.95 -12.07 -15.28
C ARG A 54 -5.40 -12.43 -15.65
N VAL A 55 -5.74 -13.72 -15.72
CA VAL A 55 -7.12 -14.15 -16.06
C VAL A 55 -8.11 -13.63 -15.05
N ARG A 56 -7.78 -13.72 -13.74
CA ARG A 56 -8.64 -13.21 -12.69
C ARG A 56 -8.85 -11.70 -12.80
N THR A 57 -7.80 -10.92 -13.05
CA THR A 57 -7.90 -9.46 -13.27
C THR A 57 -8.84 -9.14 -14.42
N ILE A 58 -8.66 -9.81 -15.56
CA ILE A 58 -9.54 -9.61 -16.74
C ILE A 58 -10.99 -9.95 -16.41
N GLN A 59 -11.24 -11.09 -15.75
CA GLN A 59 -12.58 -11.50 -15.35
C GLN A 59 -13.25 -10.48 -14.39
N HIS A 60 -12.50 -9.93 -13.44
CA HIS A 60 -13.02 -8.90 -12.54
C HIS A 60 -13.36 -7.61 -13.28
N LEU A 61 -12.56 -7.19 -14.25
CA LEU A 61 -12.81 -5.99 -15.06
C LEU A 61 -14.07 -6.16 -15.94
N VAL A 62 -14.24 -7.34 -16.55
CA VAL A 62 -15.44 -7.66 -17.32
C VAL A 62 -16.67 -7.73 -16.40
N HIS A 63 -16.54 -8.41 -15.26
CA HIS A 63 -17.64 -8.54 -14.29
C HIS A 63 -18.12 -7.19 -13.73
N ALA A 64 -17.19 -6.26 -13.54
CA ALA A 64 -17.50 -4.90 -13.10
C ALA A 64 -18.22 -4.05 -14.16
N GLY A 65 -18.42 -4.56 -15.37
CA GLY A 65 -19.10 -3.84 -16.45
C GLY A 65 -18.33 -2.65 -17.02
N LEU A 66 -17.01 -2.55 -16.71
CA LEU A 66 -16.19 -1.41 -17.13
C LEU A 66 -15.77 -1.48 -18.62
N PHE A 67 -15.83 -2.67 -19.22
CA PHE A 67 -15.36 -2.91 -20.58
C PHE A 67 -16.37 -3.75 -21.37
N ALA A 68 -16.55 -3.41 -22.63
CA ALA A 68 -17.51 -4.08 -23.50
C ALA A 68 -17.11 -5.54 -23.86
N ASN A 69 -15.80 -5.83 -23.81
CA ASN A 69 -15.29 -7.15 -24.18
C ASN A 69 -13.98 -7.49 -23.46
N GLU A 70 -13.63 -8.78 -23.51
CA GLU A 70 -12.42 -9.29 -22.85
C GLU A 70 -11.11 -8.71 -23.44
N ALA A 71 -11.09 -8.36 -24.71
CA ALA A 71 -9.90 -7.81 -25.36
C ALA A 71 -9.55 -6.42 -24.80
N GLU A 72 -10.55 -5.57 -24.57
CA GLU A 72 -10.39 -4.27 -23.92
C GLU A 72 -9.99 -4.43 -22.46
N ALA A 73 -10.67 -5.29 -21.71
CA ALA A 73 -10.33 -5.61 -20.34
C ALA A 73 -8.89 -6.12 -20.20
N ARG A 74 -8.41 -6.94 -21.16
CA ARG A 74 -7.03 -7.42 -21.21
C ARG A 74 -6.01 -6.30 -21.44
N ARG A 75 -6.32 -5.34 -22.32
CA ARG A 75 -5.44 -4.17 -22.55
C ARG A 75 -5.33 -3.36 -21.27
N PHE A 76 -6.44 -3.10 -20.61
CA PHE A 76 -6.45 -2.35 -19.35
C PHE A 76 -5.77 -3.12 -18.21
N ALA A 77 -5.98 -4.42 -18.09
CA ALA A 77 -5.27 -5.26 -17.12
C ALA A 77 -3.75 -5.15 -17.28
N LYS A 78 -3.24 -5.07 -18.53
CA LYS A 78 -1.81 -4.81 -18.77
C LYS A 78 -1.37 -3.45 -18.24
N VAL A 79 -2.17 -2.39 -18.45
CA VAL A 79 -1.87 -1.06 -17.90
C VAL A 79 -1.82 -1.13 -16.38
N THR A 80 -2.77 -1.79 -15.74
CA THR A 80 -2.80 -1.98 -14.28
C THR A 80 -1.50 -2.63 -13.77
N TYR A 81 -1.01 -3.68 -14.43
CA TYR A 81 0.27 -4.30 -14.06
C TYR A 81 1.44 -3.31 -14.16
N LEU A 82 1.45 -2.45 -15.18
CA LEU A 82 2.52 -1.46 -15.36
C LEU A 82 2.45 -0.33 -14.33
N GLU A 83 1.26 0.07 -13.92
CA GLU A 83 1.11 1.04 -12.82
C GLU A 83 1.54 0.45 -11.47
N PHE A 84 1.25 -0.83 -11.20
CA PHE A 84 1.81 -1.51 -10.03
C PHE A 84 3.33 -1.60 -10.05
N ALA A 85 3.96 -1.72 -11.24
CA ALA A 85 5.41 -1.67 -11.36
C ALA A 85 5.99 -0.32 -10.92
N LYS A 86 5.35 0.79 -11.30
CA LYS A 86 5.75 2.13 -10.87
C LYS A 86 5.54 2.30 -9.37
N LEU A 87 4.37 1.91 -8.88
CA LEU A 87 4.03 1.96 -7.46
C LEU A 87 5.07 1.25 -6.59
N LEU A 88 5.54 0.06 -7.01
CA LEU A 88 6.59 -0.67 -6.28
C LEU A 88 7.87 0.16 -6.15
N VAL A 89 8.31 0.82 -7.23
CA VAL A 89 9.50 1.68 -7.20
C VAL A 89 9.29 2.88 -6.27
N GLU A 90 8.11 3.49 -6.33
CA GLU A 90 7.76 4.63 -5.49
C GLU A 90 7.71 4.26 -4.01
N ILE A 91 7.18 3.10 -3.65
CA ILE A 91 7.20 2.59 -2.27
C ILE A 91 8.64 2.41 -1.78
N VAL A 92 9.50 1.76 -2.60
CA VAL A 92 10.92 1.58 -2.25
C VAL A 92 11.65 2.90 -2.05
N LYS A 93 11.26 3.93 -2.79
CA LYS A 93 11.88 5.26 -2.78
C LYS A 93 11.08 6.30 -1.99
N MET A 94 10.08 5.89 -1.25
CA MET A 94 9.14 6.81 -0.61
C MET A 94 9.85 7.92 0.16
N ASN A 95 10.82 7.58 1.01
CA ASN A 95 11.58 8.56 1.80
C ASN A 95 12.48 9.50 0.97
N GLN A 96 12.74 9.18 -0.31
CA GLN A 96 13.50 10.03 -1.23
C GLN A 96 12.61 10.92 -2.08
N LEU A 97 11.40 10.46 -2.40
CA LEU A 97 10.50 11.12 -3.33
C LEU A 97 9.51 12.07 -2.64
N TYR A 98 9.07 11.70 -1.44
CA TYR A 98 8.01 12.40 -0.75
C TYR A 98 8.51 13.06 0.51
N SER A 99 8.16 14.32 0.67
CA SER A 99 8.30 15.09 1.88
C SER A 99 7.01 15.87 2.10
N ARG A 100 6.75 16.28 3.34
CA ARG A 100 5.52 16.96 3.72
C ARG A 100 5.21 18.19 2.84
N ASP A 101 6.22 18.94 2.47
CA ASP A 101 6.14 20.14 1.62
C ASP A 101 5.75 19.86 0.15
N LYS A 102 5.85 18.59 -0.30
CA LYS A 102 5.51 18.18 -1.67
C LYS A 102 4.11 17.59 -1.81
N ILE A 103 3.39 17.45 -0.72
CA ILE A 103 2.07 16.83 -0.71
C ILE A 103 1.05 17.91 -0.36
N SER A 104 0.00 18.02 -1.17
CA SER A 104 -1.15 18.87 -0.87
C SER A 104 -2.40 18.00 -0.70
N ILE A 105 -3.19 18.30 0.34
CA ILE A 105 -4.50 17.68 0.54
C ILE A 105 -5.53 18.53 -0.19
N VAL A 106 -6.25 17.91 -1.12
CA VAL A 106 -7.32 18.54 -1.87
C VAL A 106 -8.64 17.85 -1.57
N GLY A 107 -9.65 18.61 -1.19
CA GLY A 107 -10.94 18.04 -0.81
C GLY A 107 -12.00 19.09 -0.54
N SER A 108 -13.12 18.69 0.04
CA SER A 108 -14.13 19.63 0.54
C SER A 108 -13.57 20.48 1.68
N PRO A 109 -14.10 21.71 1.90
CA PRO A 109 -13.61 22.57 2.97
C PRO A 109 -13.56 21.89 4.35
N GLY A 110 -14.56 21.14 4.72
CA GLY A 110 -14.59 20.40 6.00
C GLY A 110 -13.55 19.27 6.07
N ALA A 111 -13.27 18.58 4.95
CA ALA A 111 -12.23 17.55 4.90
C ALA A 111 -10.83 18.19 5.01
N ILE A 112 -10.61 19.32 4.35
CA ILE A 112 -9.34 20.06 4.44
C ILE A 112 -9.15 20.60 5.86
N GLU A 113 -10.15 21.23 6.45
CA GLU A 113 -10.10 21.77 7.82
C GLU A 113 -9.83 20.64 8.85
N TYR A 114 -10.36 19.43 8.60
CA TYR A 114 -10.10 18.28 9.43
C TYR A 114 -8.66 17.77 9.27
N ALA A 115 -8.12 17.75 8.07
CA ALA A 115 -6.76 17.26 7.77
C ALA A 115 -5.67 18.29 8.12
N GLU A 116 -5.97 19.58 7.95
CA GLU A 116 -5.05 20.69 8.19
C GLU A 116 -5.72 21.74 9.07
N PRO A 117 -5.90 21.46 10.36
CA PRO A 117 -6.51 22.45 11.27
C PRO A 117 -5.64 23.69 11.37
N GLY A 118 -6.25 24.85 11.20
CA GLY A 118 -5.57 26.13 11.41
C GLY A 118 -5.02 26.28 12.85
N PRO A 119 -4.09 27.20 13.07
CA PRO A 119 -3.53 27.44 14.40
C PRO A 119 -4.60 27.69 15.46
N GLY A 120 -4.53 26.97 16.57
CA GLY A 120 -5.46 27.10 17.71
C GLY A 120 -6.83 26.46 17.52
N LYS A 121 -7.08 25.76 16.42
CA LYS A 121 -8.30 24.98 16.24
C LYS A 121 -8.10 23.54 16.73
N GLU A 122 -8.88 23.14 17.73
CA GLU A 122 -9.04 21.72 18.06
C GLU A 122 -9.88 21.07 16.98
N VAL A 123 -9.30 20.09 16.30
CA VAL A 123 -10.05 19.30 15.33
C VAL A 123 -10.83 18.23 16.06
N GLY A 124 -12.15 18.34 16.00
CA GLY A 124 -13.04 17.43 16.71
C GLY A 124 -13.01 16.01 16.18
N GLY A 125 -13.03 15.06 17.11
CA GLY A 125 -13.44 13.68 16.92
C GLY A 125 -12.49 12.77 16.15
N GLN A 126 -12.73 11.48 16.33
CA GLN A 126 -12.14 10.42 15.51
C GLN A 126 -12.93 10.24 14.23
N VAL A 127 -12.26 9.77 13.18
CA VAL A 127 -12.89 9.39 11.93
C VAL A 127 -12.51 7.98 11.52
N ILE A 128 -13.42 7.36 10.78
CA ILE A 128 -13.13 6.17 10.01
C ILE A 128 -12.83 6.64 8.58
N ILE A 129 -11.61 6.39 8.14
CA ILE A 129 -11.15 6.76 6.80
C ILE A 129 -11.47 5.61 5.86
N VAL A 130 -12.37 5.84 4.90
CA VAL A 130 -12.69 4.89 3.86
C VAL A 130 -11.90 5.26 2.60
N THR A 131 -11.09 4.33 2.12
CA THR A 131 -10.21 4.54 0.97
C THR A 131 -10.25 3.36 0.01
N ALA A 132 -9.61 3.52 -1.14
CA ALA A 132 -9.41 2.47 -2.14
C ALA A 132 -7.93 2.34 -2.49
N HIS A 133 -7.54 1.19 -3.03
CA HIS A 133 -6.19 0.99 -3.57
C HIS A 133 -6.07 1.72 -4.93
N TYR A 134 -6.01 3.05 -4.87
CA TYR A 134 -5.88 3.93 -6.03
C TYR A 134 -4.64 4.81 -5.90
N GLY A 135 -3.88 4.95 -6.98
CA GLY A 135 -2.60 5.67 -6.95
C GLY A 135 -1.62 5.05 -5.92
N ASN A 136 -0.85 5.89 -5.27
CA ASN A 136 0.07 5.47 -4.21
C ASN A 136 -0.58 5.62 -2.82
N TRP A 137 -1.41 4.66 -2.45
CA TRP A 137 -2.11 4.63 -1.15
C TRP A 137 -1.16 4.53 0.06
N GLU A 138 0.06 4.02 -0.13
CA GLU A 138 1.07 3.96 0.94
C GLU A 138 1.51 5.36 1.35
N VAL A 139 1.81 6.19 0.35
CA VAL A 139 2.13 7.61 0.57
C VAL A 139 0.92 8.35 1.14
N ALA A 140 -0.28 8.08 0.64
CA ALA A 140 -1.49 8.75 1.09
C ALA A 140 -1.75 8.53 2.59
N GLY A 141 -1.56 7.30 3.10
CA GLY A 141 -1.70 6.99 4.52
C GLY A 141 -0.69 7.73 5.40
N THR A 142 0.58 7.67 5.03
CA THR A 142 1.66 8.35 5.76
C THR A 142 1.47 9.88 5.71
N ALA A 143 1.24 10.42 4.52
CA ALA A 143 1.04 11.85 4.32
C ALA A 143 -0.13 12.40 5.15
N TYR A 144 -1.26 11.67 5.15
CA TYR A 144 -2.41 12.07 5.96
C TYR A 144 -2.07 12.11 7.46
N SER A 145 -1.49 11.04 8.00
CA SER A 145 -1.17 10.99 9.43
C SER A 145 -0.17 12.07 9.86
N GLU A 146 0.82 12.36 9.03
CA GLU A 146 1.83 13.38 9.30
C GLU A 146 1.29 14.81 9.14
N GLN A 147 0.56 15.11 8.06
CA GLN A 147 0.03 16.46 7.82
C GLN A 147 -1.07 16.82 8.80
N ALA A 148 -2.00 15.90 9.04
CA ALA A 148 -3.05 16.10 10.01
C ALA A 148 -2.54 16.04 11.47
N ASN A 149 -1.28 15.60 11.68
CA ASN A 149 -0.73 15.29 13.01
C ASN A 149 -1.68 14.42 13.85
N ARG A 150 -2.26 13.41 13.20
CA ARG A 150 -3.28 12.54 13.80
C ARG A 150 -2.86 11.09 13.78
N PRO A 151 -2.78 10.45 14.93
CA PRO A 151 -2.51 9.03 15.01
C PRO A 151 -3.57 8.23 14.24
N MET A 152 -3.11 7.29 13.43
CA MET A 152 -3.95 6.42 12.62
C MET A 152 -3.61 4.95 12.88
N THR A 153 -4.60 4.09 12.79
CA THR A 153 -4.43 2.63 12.88
C THR A 153 -5.14 1.96 11.72
N SER A 154 -4.40 1.19 10.96
CA SER A 154 -4.90 0.47 9.77
C SER A 154 -4.92 -1.03 9.97
N PHE A 155 -5.95 -1.69 9.43
CA PHE A 155 -5.92 -3.13 9.26
C PHE A 155 -5.03 -3.53 8.10
N MET A 156 -4.17 -4.51 8.32
CA MET A 156 -3.39 -5.07 7.25
C MET A 156 -3.48 -6.60 7.21
N ARG A 157 -3.25 -7.14 6.04
CA ARG A 157 -3.00 -8.56 5.89
C ARG A 157 -1.50 -8.81 6.06
N PRO A 158 -1.08 -9.69 6.98
CA PRO A 158 0.33 -9.98 7.18
C PRO A 158 0.97 -10.51 5.90
N PHE A 159 2.19 -10.12 5.68
CA PHE A 159 2.98 -10.62 4.55
C PHE A 159 3.19 -12.12 4.66
N GLY A 160 3.22 -12.79 3.53
CA GLY A 160 3.46 -14.23 3.50
C GLY A 160 4.89 -14.64 3.91
N ASN A 161 5.82 -13.69 3.97
CA ASN A 161 7.18 -13.84 4.48
C ASN A 161 7.37 -12.86 5.64
N PRO A 162 7.63 -13.33 6.87
CA PRO A 162 7.71 -12.46 8.04
C PRO A 162 8.85 -11.46 7.96
N LEU A 163 10.03 -11.83 7.43
CA LEU A 163 11.18 -10.94 7.31
C LEU A 163 10.92 -9.79 6.31
N ILE A 164 10.27 -10.10 5.18
CA ILE A 164 9.84 -9.07 4.23
C ILE A 164 8.78 -8.17 4.88
N GLY A 165 7.85 -8.77 5.64
CA GLY A 165 6.83 -8.03 6.37
C GLY A 165 7.45 -7.04 7.34
N GLU A 166 8.35 -7.48 8.18
CA GLU A 166 9.06 -6.63 9.15
C GLU A 166 9.83 -5.49 8.46
N MET A 167 10.56 -5.81 7.39
CA MET A 167 11.28 -4.80 6.61
C MET A 167 10.35 -3.73 6.03
N ILE A 168 9.19 -4.12 5.48
CA ILE A 168 8.23 -3.17 4.92
C ILE A 168 7.57 -2.35 6.03
N LEU A 169 7.23 -2.96 7.16
CA LEU A 169 6.63 -2.28 8.30
C LEU A 169 7.57 -1.22 8.88
N ASN A 170 8.84 -1.55 9.03
CA ASN A 170 9.87 -0.59 9.49
C ASN A 170 10.06 0.60 8.53
N HIS A 171 9.71 0.44 7.25
CA HIS A 171 9.74 1.53 6.27
C HIS A 171 8.46 2.38 6.25
N ARG A 172 7.33 1.78 6.62
CA ARG A 172 6.03 2.46 6.67
C ARG A 172 5.79 3.24 7.96
N GLY A 173 6.47 2.83 9.04
CA GLY A 173 6.19 3.32 10.37
C GLY A 173 6.78 4.71 10.61
N GLY A 174 5.94 5.73 10.60
CA GLY A 174 6.13 6.89 11.44
C GLY A 174 5.40 6.64 12.77
N ASP A 175 5.74 7.37 13.83
CA ASP A 175 5.15 7.26 15.17
C ASP A 175 3.62 7.44 15.19
N LEU A 176 3.06 7.94 14.10
CA LEU A 176 1.65 8.26 13.96
C LEU A 176 0.81 7.19 13.25
N HIS A 177 1.42 6.17 12.61
CA HIS A 177 0.67 5.17 11.85
C HIS A 177 0.94 3.74 12.33
N ASP A 178 0.01 3.17 13.08
CA ASP A 178 0.05 1.78 13.53
C ASP A 178 -0.62 0.84 12.54
N LEU A 179 -0.11 -0.38 12.46
CA LEU A 179 -0.64 -1.45 11.62
C LEU A 179 -1.05 -2.63 12.50
N VAL A 180 -2.29 -3.06 12.36
CA VAL A 180 -2.85 -4.21 13.08
C VAL A 180 -3.06 -5.36 12.11
N ASP A 181 -2.56 -6.55 12.49
CA ASP A 181 -2.83 -7.76 11.72
C ASP A 181 -4.33 -8.12 11.79
N LYS A 182 -4.96 -8.28 10.63
CA LYS A 182 -6.38 -8.67 10.56
C LYS A 182 -6.71 -9.99 11.30
N HIS A 183 -5.73 -10.83 11.58
CA HIS A 183 -5.92 -12.09 12.31
C HIS A 183 -5.97 -11.89 13.82
N GLU A 184 -5.59 -10.73 14.34
CA GLU A 184 -5.75 -10.37 15.75
C GLU A 184 -7.20 -10.02 16.12
N GLY A 185 -8.06 -9.98 15.12
CA GLY A 185 -9.49 -9.66 15.28
C GLY A 185 -9.77 -8.18 15.50
N ILE A 186 -10.98 -7.87 15.95
CA ILE A 186 -11.45 -6.47 16.06
C ILE A 186 -10.92 -5.74 17.32
N ARG A 187 -10.51 -6.49 18.35
CA ARG A 187 -10.15 -5.90 19.66
C ARG A 187 -9.04 -4.86 19.61
N PRO A 188 -7.93 -5.06 18.87
CA PRO A 188 -6.87 -4.05 18.73
C PRO A 188 -7.39 -2.75 18.12
N ILE A 189 -8.27 -2.84 17.13
CA ILE A 189 -8.88 -1.66 16.49
C ILE A 189 -9.80 -0.91 17.45
N LEU A 190 -10.61 -1.63 18.23
CA LEU A 190 -11.46 -0.98 19.25
C LEU A 190 -10.62 -0.29 20.34
N ARG A 191 -9.48 -0.87 20.72
CA ARG A 191 -8.53 -0.22 21.63
C ARG A 191 -7.91 1.04 21.01
N ALA A 192 -7.50 0.97 19.76
CA ALA A 192 -6.96 2.11 19.03
C ALA A 192 -8.00 3.23 18.93
N ALA A 193 -9.24 2.88 18.60
CA ALA A 193 -10.35 3.81 18.60
C ALA A 193 -10.58 4.44 20.00
N ALA A 194 -10.61 3.64 21.06
CA ALA A 194 -10.74 4.13 22.42
C ALA A 194 -9.58 5.04 22.86
N ALA A 195 -8.39 4.87 22.26
CA ALA A 195 -7.22 5.71 22.49
C ALA A 195 -7.19 6.99 21.64
N GLY A 196 -8.25 7.32 20.91
CA GLY A 196 -8.34 8.55 20.12
C GLY A 196 -7.72 8.47 18.72
N ARG A 197 -7.34 7.26 18.23
CA ARG A 197 -6.71 7.09 16.91
C ARG A 197 -7.75 6.99 15.80
N ASN A 198 -7.46 7.57 14.65
CA ASN A 198 -8.26 7.36 13.45
C ASN A 198 -8.11 5.92 12.95
N ILE A 199 -9.14 5.39 12.34
CA ILE A 199 -9.17 4.01 11.84
C ILE A 199 -9.30 4.00 10.32
N THR A 200 -8.53 3.13 9.64
CA THR A 200 -8.62 2.93 8.19
C THR A 200 -8.46 1.46 7.80
#